data_7ce5bf1d7fd2edd4ff8724e24e5b15af
#
_entry.id   7ce5bf1d7fd2edd4ff8724e24e5b15af
#
_cell.length_a   1.000
_cell.length_b   1.000
_cell.length_c   1.000
_cell.angle_alpha   90.00
_cell.angle_beta   90.00
_cell.angle_gamma   90.00
#
_symmetry.space_group_name_H-M   'P 1'
#
loop_
_entity.id
_entity.type
_entity.pdbx_description
1 polymer ?
#
loop_
_entity_poly.entity_id
_entity_poly.type
_entity_poly.pdbx_seq_one_letter_code
_entity_poly.pdbx_strand_id
1 'polypeptide(L)'
;MTILSAVLAELRAQNELMPLPLRLPTPTEVAASERQVGMSFPDDYRRFLLEASDITLGTLEPATVCEPGSHTYLPGVVASARALGVPREWLPICEDNADFYCLDPAGVVRFWTHNGYSQETWPDLASCLRKVWLGERA
;
A
#
# COMPACT_ATOMS: atom_id res chain seq x y z
N MET A 1 -14.76 8.43 15.09
CA MET A 1 -14.10 8.30 13.77
C MET A 1 -12.60 8.33 13.96
N THR A 2 -11.89 7.42 13.35
CA THR A 2 -10.42 7.37 13.43
C THR A 2 -9.80 8.30 12.39
N ILE A 3 -8.51 8.63 12.58
CA ILE A 3 -7.76 9.41 11.59
C ILE A 3 -7.74 8.66 10.25
N LEU A 4 -7.57 7.35 10.29
CA LEU A 4 -7.58 6.54 9.05
C LEU A 4 -8.92 6.67 8.32
N SER A 5 -10.04 6.63 9.02
CA SER A 5 -11.36 6.80 8.38
C SER A 5 -11.45 8.12 7.64
N ALA A 6 -10.97 9.20 8.23
CA ALA A 6 -10.97 10.51 7.58
C ALA A 6 -10.07 10.52 6.33
N VAL A 7 -8.89 9.92 6.42
CA VAL A 7 -7.96 9.85 5.29
C VAL A 7 -8.55 9.02 4.15
N LEU A 8 -9.16 7.88 4.45
CA LEU A 8 -9.79 7.05 3.42
C LEU A 8 -10.92 7.80 2.72
N ALA A 9 -11.71 8.58 3.46
CA ALA A 9 -12.76 9.39 2.87
C ALA A 9 -12.19 10.48 1.93
N GLU A 10 -11.09 11.11 2.33
CA GLU A 10 -10.43 12.10 1.49
C GLU A 10 -9.86 11.48 0.22
N LEU A 11 -9.24 10.30 0.33
CA LEU A 11 -8.75 9.56 -0.84
C LEU A 11 -9.90 9.26 -1.81
N ARG A 12 -11.02 8.80 -1.29
CA ARG A 12 -12.19 8.48 -2.12
C ARG A 12 -12.71 9.73 -2.83
N ALA A 13 -12.73 10.87 -2.14
CA ALA A 13 -13.21 12.13 -2.70
C ALA A 13 -12.31 12.64 -3.84
N GLN A 14 -11.00 12.34 -3.80
CA GLN A 14 -10.04 12.79 -4.79
C GLN A 14 -9.69 11.73 -5.83
N ASN A 15 -10.34 10.56 -5.78
CA ASN A 15 -10.04 9.47 -6.70
C ASN A 15 -10.24 9.91 -8.16
N GLU A 16 -9.25 9.63 -9.02
CA GLU A 16 -9.33 9.92 -10.43
C GLU A 16 -10.20 8.88 -11.14
N LEU A 17 -11.08 9.35 -12.04
CA LEU A 17 -11.93 8.45 -12.81
C LEU A 17 -11.08 7.76 -13.88
N MET A 18 -11.23 6.44 -13.98
CA MET A 18 -10.53 5.63 -14.96
C MET A 18 -11.54 5.05 -15.96
N PRO A 19 -11.14 4.90 -17.24
CA PRO A 19 -12.03 4.27 -18.23
C PRO A 19 -12.45 2.86 -17.83
N LEU A 20 -11.56 2.11 -17.20
CA LEU A 20 -11.84 0.78 -16.64
C LEU A 20 -11.55 0.85 -15.14
N PRO A 21 -12.59 1.13 -14.33
CA PRO A 21 -12.38 1.26 -12.89
C PRO A 21 -11.87 -0.04 -12.26
N LEU A 22 -10.95 0.09 -11.31
CA LEU A 22 -10.54 -1.04 -10.49
C LEU A 22 -11.67 -1.39 -9.54
N ARG A 23 -11.73 -2.65 -9.11
CA ARG A 23 -12.70 -3.06 -8.11
C ARG A 23 -12.04 -3.20 -6.74
N LEU A 24 -12.85 -3.13 -5.71
CA LEU A 24 -12.38 -3.42 -4.35
C LEU A 24 -12.36 -4.94 -4.13
N PRO A 25 -11.42 -5.45 -3.33
CA PRO A 25 -11.34 -6.86 -3.01
C PRO A 25 -12.40 -7.28 -2.00
N THR A 26 -12.63 -8.60 -1.94
CA THR A 26 -13.42 -9.21 -0.87
C THR A 26 -12.51 -9.55 0.30
N PRO A 27 -13.08 -9.72 1.52
CA PRO A 27 -12.29 -10.19 2.66
C PRO A 27 -11.58 -11.53 2.41
N THR A 28 -12.20 -12.41 1.62
CA THR A 28 -11.58 -13.68 1.25
C THR A 28 -10.31 -13.48 0.42
N GLU A 29 -10.34 -12.53 -0.51
CA GLU A 29 -9.17 -12.20 -1.33
C GLU A 29 -8.04 -11.61 -0.48
N VAL A 30 -8.37 -10.75 0.47
CA VAL A 30 -7.37 -10.20 1.40
C VAL A 30 -6.74 -11.32 2.22
N ALA A 31 -7.53 -12.22 2.77
CA ALA A 31 -7.03 -13.35 3.56
C ALA A 31 -6.16 -14.29 2.72
N ALA A 32 -6.53 -14.52 1.47
CA ALA A 32 -5.72 -15.34 0.55
C ALA A 32 -4.34 -14.72 0.32
N SER A 33 -4.28 -13.40 0.14
CA SER A 33 -3.01 -12.69 -0.02
C SER A 33 -2.15 -12.75 1.24
N GLU A 34 -2.76 -12.66 2.42
CA GLU A 34 -2.01 -12.84 3.68
C GLU A 34 -1.33 -14.21 3.71
N ARG A 35 -2.04 -15.26 3.30
CA ARG A 35 -1.45 -16.61 3.25
C ARG A 35 -0.34 -16.72 2.24
N GLN A 36 -0.52 -16.14 1.04
CA GLN A 36 0.48 -16.19 -0.02
C GLN A 36 1.74 -15.42 0.35
N VAL A 37 1.59 -14.26 0.98
CA VAL A 37 2.72 -13.44 1.44
C VAL A 37 3.38 -14.06 2.66
N GLY A 38 2.61 -14.77 3.49
CA GLY A 38 3.10 -15.36 4.73
C GLY A 38 3.23 -14.37 5.86
N MET A 39 2.44 -13.29 5.83
CA MET A 39 2.45 -12.25 6.85
C MET A 39 1.03 -11.90 7.25
N SER A 40 0.81 -11.63 8.53
CA SER A 40 -0.46 -11.11 9.01
C SER A 40 -0.48 -9.59 8.75
N PHE A 41 -1.53 -9.10 8.09
CA PHE A 41 -1.63 -7.68 7.79
C PHE A 41 -2.15 -6.91 8.99
N PRO A 42 -1.59 -5.71 9.30
CA PRO A 42 -2.19 -4.83 10.30
C PRO A 42 -3.63 -4.46 9.94
N ASP A 43 -4.47 -4.21 10.94
CA ASP A 43 -5.88 -3.88 10.71
C ASP A 43 -6.04 -2.65 9.81
N ASP A 44 -5.22 -1.64 10.00
CA ASP A 44 -5.26 -0.43 9.17
C ASP A 44 -5.00 -0.75 7.70
N TYR A 45 -4.06 -1.66 7.44
CA TYR A 45 -3.76 -2.05 6.06
C TYR A 45 -4.87 -2.90 5.46
N ARG A 46 -5.49 -3.79 6.23
CA ARG A 46 -6.67 -4.54 5.77
C ARG A 46 -7.79 -3.58 5.39
N ARG A 47 -8.04 -2.56 6.20
CA ARG A 47 -9.05 -1.54 5.89
C ARG A 47 -8.72 -0.82 4.61
N PHE A 48 -7.46 -0.43 4.43
CA PHE A 48 -7.04 0.25 3.19
C PHE A 48 -7.31 -0.64 1.97
N LEU A 49 -6.93 -1.91 2.03
CA LEU A 49 -7.16 -2.84 0.92
C LEU A 49 -8.65 -2.98 0.62
N LEU A 50 -9.49 -3.12 1.64
CA LEU A 50 -10.92 -3.35 1.48
C LEU A 50 -11.68 -2.10 1.03
N GLU A 51 -11.21 -0.92 1.42
CA GLU A 51 -11.97 0.31 1.24
C GLU A 51 -11.38 1.30 0.23
N ALA A 52 -10.09 1.18 -0.10
CA ALA A 52 -9.43 2.21 -0.90
C ALA A 52 -8.36 1.70 -1.87
N SER A 53 -8.16 0.39 -2.02
CA SER A 53 -7.10 -0.11 -2.92
C SER A 53 -7.44 0.08 -4.39
N ASP A 54 -8.64 0.53 -4.72
CA ASP A 54 -9.05 0.88 -6.09
C ASP A 54 -8.79 2.35 -6.42
N ILE A 55 -8.23 3.11 -5.48
CA ILE A 55 -7.98 4.54 -5.65
C ILE A 55 -6.79 4.76 -6.59
N THR A 56 -6.93 5.72 -7.51
CA THR A 56 -5.85 6.18 -8.36
C THR A 56 -5.64 7.68 -8.13
N LEU A 57 -4.43 8.05 -7.68
CA LEU A 57 -4.05 9.44 -7.49
C LEU A 57 -2.63 9.63 -8.04
N GLY A 58 -2.51 10.41 -9.11
CA GLY A 58 -1.21 10.67 -9.72
C GLY A 58 -0.58 9.40 -10.27
N THR A 59 0.71 9.24 -10.03
CA THR A 59 1.49 8.10 -10.54
C THR A 59 1.66 6.98 -9.53
N LEU A 60 1.21 7.16 -8.29
CA LEU A 60 1.36 6.14 -7.25
C LEU A 60 0.21 5.14 -7.35
N GLU A 61 0.59 3.87 -7.48
CA GLU A 61 -0.36 2.77 -7.55
C GLU A 61 -0.16 1.88 -6.34
N PRO A 62 -1.14 1.83 -5.42
CA PRO A 62 -1.00 0.94 -4.27
C PRO A 62 -1.06 -0.52 -4.72
N ALA A 63 -0.43 -1.40 -3.95
CA ALA A 63 -0.55 -2.83 -4.18
C ALA A 63 -2.01 -3.26 -4.00
N THR A 64 -2.45 -4.24 -4.79
CA THR A 64 -3.82 -4.73 -4.81
C THR A 64 -3.84 -6.23 -4.63
N VAL A 65 -5.01 -6.79 -4.35
CA VAL A 65 -5.16 -8.24 -4.11
C VAL A 65 -6.23 -8.89 -4.98
N CYS A 66 -6.75 -8.15 -5.97
CA CYS A 66 -7.88 -8.63 -6.79
C CYS A 66 -7.46 -9.37 -8.05
N GLU A 67 -6.41 -8.90 -8.71
CA GLU A 67 -6.06 -9.35 -10.07
C GLU A 67 -4.65 -9.95 -10.07
N PRO A 68 -4.55 -11.29 -10.05
CA PRO A 68 -3.21 -11.94 -10.02
C PRO A 68 -2.31 -11.57 -11.20
N GLY A 69 -2.89 -11.19 -12.34
CA GLY A 69 -2.10 -10.77 -13.51
C GLY A 69 -1.64 -9.32 -13.49
N SER A 70 -2.07 -8.53 -12.50
CA SER A 70 -1.70 -7.12 -12.43
C SER A 70 -0.28 -6.94 -11.90
N HIS A 71 0.42 -5.93 -12.41
CA HIS A 71 1.75 -5.56 -11.88
C HIS A 71 1.66 -5.03 -10.44
N THR A 72 0.48 -4.66 -9.97
CA THR A 72 0.26 -4.21 -8.59
C THR A 72 -0.16 -5.34 -7.65
N TYR A 73 -0.26 -6.58 -8.14
CA TYR A 73 -0.71 -7.70 -7.30
C TYR A 73 0.26 -7.92 -6.15
N LEU A 74 -0.25 -7.79 -4.93
CA LEU A 74 0.58 -7.73 -3.73
C LEU A 74 1.60 -8.87 -3.59
N PRO A 75 1.25 -10.15 -3.76
CA PRO A 75 2.26 -11.21 -3.66
C PRO A 75 3.41 -11.03 -4.66
N GLY A 76 3.13 -10.54 -5.86
CA GLY A 76 4.17 -10.25 -6.85
C GLY A 76 5.03 -9.06 -6.45
N VAL A 77 4.42 -8.01 -5.92
CA VAL A 77 5.14 -6.83 -5.41
C VAL A 77 6.09 -7.24 -4.28
N VAL A 78 5.60 -8.08 -3.36
CA VAL A 78 6.43 -8.57 -2.24
C VAL A 78 7.60 -9.40 -2.76
N ALA A 79 7.37 -10.29 -3.72
CA ALA A 79 8.44 -11.11 -4.29
C ALA A 79 9.51 -10.24 -4.96
N SER A 80 9.10 -9.24 -5.74
CA SER A 80 10.01 -8.31 -6.39
C SER A 80 10.81 -7.51 -5.37
N ALA A 81 10.17 -7.02 -4.33
CA ALA A 81 10.84 -6.26 -3.28
C ALA A 81 11.90 -7.09 -2.57
N ARG A 82 11.56 -8.31 -2.21
CA ARG A 82 12.50 -9.21 -1.54
C ARG A 82 13.70 -9.57 -2.42
N ALA A 83 13.46 -9.74 -3.72
CA ALA A 83 14.54 -9.99 -4.68
C ALA A 83 15.50 -8.81 -4.77
N LEU A 84 15.02 -7.59 -4.53
CA LEU A 84 15.86 -6.38 -4.58
C LEU A 84 16.53 -6.08 -3.23
N GLY A 85 16.16 -6.77 -2.15
CA GLY A 85 16.83 -6.62 -0.86
C GLY A 85 15.98 -5.98 0.23
N VAL A 86 14.69 -5.75 0.01
CA VAL A 86 13.80 -5.24 1.06
C VAL A 86 13.76 -6.25 2.22
N PRO A 87 13.90 -5.81 3.47
CA PRO A 87 13.85 -6.72 4.62
C PRO A 87 12.58 -7.57 4.62
N ARG A 88 12.74 -8.85 4.98
CA ARG A 88 11.63 -9.80 4.91
C ARG A 88 10.50 -9.49 5.89
N GLU A 89 10.82 -8.82 6.99
CA GLU A 89 9.83 -8.42 8.01
C GLU A 89 9.04 -7.17 7.63
N TRP A 90 9.42 -6.50 6.54
CA TRP A 90 8.69 -5.34 6.03
C TRP A 90 7.70 -5.78 4.97
N LEU A 91 6.49 -5.23 5.02
CA LEU A 91 5.44 -5.50 4.04
C LEU A 91 5.41 -4.38 3.01
N PRO A 92 5.86 -4.63 1.77
CA PRO A 92 5.73 -3.63 0.69
C PRO A 92 4.26 -3.39 0.39
N ILE A 93 3.85 -2.11 0.34
CA ILE A 93 2.45 -1.74 0.08
C ILE A 93 2.30 -0.91 -1.19
N CYS A 94 3.40 -0.40 -1.74
CA CYS A 94 3.38 0.37 -2.98
C CYS A 94 4.77 0.37 -3.59
N GLU A 95 4.85 0.09 -4.88
CA GLU A 95 6.09 0.21 -5.64
C GLU A 95 6.11 1.55 -6.37
N ASP A 96 7.27 2.22 -6.37
CA ASP A 96 7.49 3.47 -7.08
C ASP A 96 8.86 3.41 -7.77
N ASN A 97 8.88 2.96 -9.04
CA ASN A 97 10.09 2.83 -9.85
C ASN A 97 11.20 2.03 -9.15
N ALA A 98 10.85 0.84 -8.67
CA ALA A 98 11.73 -0.09 -7.95
C ALA A 98 12.11 0.38 -6.55
N ASP A 99 11.50 1.44 -6.05
CA ASP A 99 11.53 1.82 -4.64
C ASP A 99 10.20 1.39 -4.01
N PHE A 100 10.14 1.24 -2.69
CA PHE A 100 8.95 0.67 -2.05
C PHE A 100 8.59 1.41 -0.78
N TYR A 101 7.29 1.70 -0.63
CA TYR A 101 6.72 2.07 0.66
C TYR A 101 6.38 0.78 1.39
N CYS A 102 6.85 0.62 2.62
CA CYS A 102 6.71 -0.63 3.37
C CYS A 102 6.20 -0.37 4.78
N LEU A 103 5.40 -1.32 5.29
CA LEU A 103 5.01 -1.34 6.71
C LEU A 103 5.98 -2.25 7.46
N ASP A 104 6.57 -1.73 8.55
CA ASP A 104 7.37 -2.58 9.43
C ASP A 104 6.48 -3.25 10.49
N PRO A 105 7.01 -4.16 11.31
CA PRO A 105 6.20 -4.85 12.32
C PRO A 105 5.53 -3.95 13.35
N ALA A 106 6.05 -2.73 13.56
CA ALA A 106 5.45 -1.77 14.48
C ALA A 106 4.36 -0.91 13.85
N GLY A 107 4.12 -1.05 12.54
CA GLY A 107 3.12 -0.25 11.82
C GLY A 107 3.66 1.06 11.27
N VAL A 108 4.96 1.30 11.39
CA VAL A 108 5.62 2.47 10.80
C VAL A 108 5.78 2.23 9.30
N VAL A 109 5.47 3.24 8.48
CA VAL A 109 5.73 3.16 7.05
C VAL A 109 7.15 3.66 6.79
N ARG A 110 7.92 2.87 6.03
CA ARG A 110 9.29 3.18 5.67
C ARG A 110 9.44 3.19 4.16
N PHE A 111 10.24 4.10 3.64
CA PHE A 111 10.53 4.16 2.21
C PHE A 111 11.88 3.50 1.95
N TRP A 112 11.87 2.39 1.21
CA TRP A 112 13.08 1.67 0.83
C TRP A 112 13.46 2.04 -0.60
N THR A 113 14.74 2.37 -0.83
CA THR A 113 15.23 2.70 -2.17
C THR A 113 16.31 1.72 -2.60
N HIS A 114 16.34 1.43 -3.90
CA HIS A 114 17.38 0.57 -4.48
C HIS A 114 18.72 1.32 -4.68
N ASN A 115 18.70 2.65 -4.55
CA ASN A 115 19.89 3.50 -4.71
C ASN A 115 20.62 3.79 -3.40
N GLY A 116 20.22 3.15 -2.31
CA GLY A 116 20.83 3.39 -1.02
C GLY A 116 19.80 3.42 0.08
N TYR A 117 20.19 3.98 1.21
CA TYR A 117 19.37 3.97 2.41
C TYR A 117 18.51 5.22 2.50
N SER A 118 17.21 5.05 2.67
CA SER A 118 16.32 6.15 2.94
C SER A 118 15.95 6.18 4.43
N GLN A 119 15.91 7.38 5.00
CA GLN A 119 15.46 7.58 6.37
C GLN A 119 14.03 8.11 6.47
N GLU A 120 13.34 8.21 5.32
CA GLU A 120 11.97 8.68 5.33
C GLU A 120 11.05 7.67 6.02
N THR A 121 10.29 8.14 6.99
CA THR A 121 9.33 7.32 7.71
C THR A 121 8.08 8.12 8.03
N TRP A 122 6.98 7.41 8.23
CA TRP A 122 5.70 7.97 8.68
C TRP A 122 5.23 7.10 9.84
N PRO A 123 4.71 7.71 10.92
CA PRO A 123 4.41 6.95 12.14
C PRO A 123 3.34 5.88 11.95
N ASP A 124 2.47 6.03 10.94
CA ASP A 124 1.43 5.05 10.64
C ASP A 124 0.98 5.19 9.19
N LEU A 125 0.11 4.27 8.76
CA LEU A 125 -0.40 4.26 7.40
C LEU A 125 -1.19 5.52 7.07
N ALA A 126 -2.03 5.98 7.98
CA ALA A 126 -2.85 7.18 7.75
C ALA A 126 -1.98 8.41 7.46
N SER A 127 -0.90 8.59 8.22
CA SER A 127 0.03 9.70 8.01
C SER A 127 0.71 9.62 6.65
N CYS A 128 1.12 8.41 6.25
CA CYS A 128 1.75 8.21 4.95
C CYS A 128 0.78 8.52 3.81
N LEU A 129 -0.44 8.01 3.89
CA LEU A 129 -1.47 8.27 2.86
C LEU A 129 -1.74 9.76 2.74
N ARG A 130 -1.85 10.46 3.86
CA ARG A 130 -2.14 11.90 3.85
C ARG A 130 -1.01 12.69 3.21
N LYS A 131 0.23 12.40 3.59
CA LYS A 131 1.38 13.17 3.11
C LYS A 131 1.81 12.80 1.71
N VAL A 132 1.78 11.52 1.37
CA VAL A 132 2.30 11.02 0.10
C VAL A 132 1.19 11.01 -0.97
N TRP A 133 0.07 10.33 -0.69
CA TRP A 133 -1.00 10.20 -1.69
C TRP A 133 -1.80 11.48 -1.85
N LEU A 134 -2.18 12.12 -0.75
CA LEU A 134 -2.96 13.36 -0.80
C LEU A 134 -2.09 14.59 -1.00
N GLY A 135 -0.76 14.44 -0.89
CA GLY A 135 0.17 15.54 -1.12
C GLY A 135 0.14 16.62 -0.04
N GLU A 136 -0.38 16.30 1.15
CA GLU A 136 -0.41 17.25 2.25
C GLU A 136 1.00 17.48 2.78
N ARG A 137 1.41 18.73 2.86
CA ARG A 137 2.71 19.10 3.39
C ARG A 137 2.54 19.83 4.72
N ALA A 138 3.43 19.51 5.65
CA ALA A 138 3.45 20.18 6.95
C ALA A 138 3.83 21.64 6.81
#